data_3da29c95fb3279eefb666e4fe4c1d569
#
_entry.id   3da29c95fb3279eefb666e4fe4c1d569
#
_cell.length_a   1.000
_cell.length_b   1.000
_cell.length_c   1.000
_cell.angle_alpha   90.00
_cell.angle_beta   90.00
_cell.angle_gamma   90.00
#
_symmetry.space_group_name_H-M   'P 1'
#
loop_
_entity.id
_entity.type
_entity.pdbx_description
1 polymer ?
#
loop_
_entity_poly.entity_id
_entity_poly.type
_entity_poly.pdbx_seq_one_letter_code
_entity_poly.pdbx_strand_id
1 'polypeptide(L)'
;MAVHIKDDLEHVHEVLETLHEMYTSSEAMQTFVDVHLVVDAFDRQFNTWRNIARLFARTDYVMMLDIDFYLCTDFRSVIRQSFAISSQLREGRAALVVPAFEYIDYHEGTNYATFPRKKSVCFFYERHHRLLIKIQALLSLVNRRRIGIFHAFWGPGHNSTDYKRFYAASAGDVYMVTRYQSAYEPYIIFKKDGPPWYEVQCR
;
A
#
# COMPACT_ATOMS: atom_id res chain seq x y z
N MET A 1 3.11 11.18 -7.34
CA MET A 1 2.86 11.61 -5.93
C MET A 1 2.16 12.96 -5.95
N ALA A 2 1.09 13.15 -5.18
CA ALA A 2 0.48 14.47 -4.99
C ALA A 2 0.98 15.06 -3.66
N VAL A 3 1.43 16.30 -3.69
CA VAL A 3 1.86 17.07 -2.52
C VAL A 3 0.96 18.28 -2.40
N HIS A 4 0.27 18.38 -1.27
CA HIS A 4 -0.57 19.53 -0.97
C HIS A 4 0.22 20.58 -0.21
N ILE A 5 0.06 21.83 -0.63
CA ILE A 5 0.61 23.00 0.03
C ILE A 5 -0.55 23.94 0.30
N LYS A 6 -0.77 24.28 1.57
CA LYS A 6 -1.78 25.28 1.92
C LYS A 6 -1.36 26.65 1.40
N ASP A 7 -2.31 27.36 0.80
CA ASP A 7 -2.10 28.68 0.22
C ASP A 7 -1.82 29.73 1.31
N ASP A 8 -0.56 29.76 1.74
CA ASP A 8 0.04 30.73 2.65
C ASP A 8 1.39 31.11 2.06
N LEU A 9 1.52 32.33 1.56
CA LEU A 9 2.65 32.78 0.74
C LEU A 9 4.03 32.53 1.36
N GLU A 10 4.20 32.71 2.66
CA GLU A 10 5.49 32.47 3.32
C GLU A 10 5.79 30.97 3.38
N HIS A 11 4.79 30.17 3.74
CA HIS A 11 4.94 28.74 3.88
C HIS A 11 5.11 28.03 2.52
N VAL A 12 4.41 28.48 1.48
CA VAL A 12 4.51 27.91 0.12
C VAL A 12 5.96 27.96 -0.38
N HIS A 13 6.65 29.10 -0.19
CA HIS A 13 8.02 29.25 -0.68
C HIS A 13 8.99 28.28 0.01
N GLU A 14 8.95 28.19 1.33
CA GLU A 14 9.78 27.29 2.12
C GLU A 14 9.56 25.80 1.73
N VAL A 15 8.30 25.39 1.59
CA VAL A 15 7.96 24.01 1.21
C VAL A 15 8.43 23.69 -0.21
N LEU A 16 8.32 24.64 -1.15
CA LEU A 16 8.79 24.45 -2.51
C LEU A 16 10.31 24.33 -2.59
N GLU A 17 11.04 25.14 -1.84
CA GLU A 17 12.51 25.03 -1.77
C GLU A 17 12.93 23.67 -1.19
N THR A 18 12.37 23.29 -0.06
CA THR A 18 12.65 21.99 0.56
C THR A 18 12.34 20.81 -0.37
N LEU A 19 11.19 20.86 -1.06
CA LEU A 19 10.81 19.85 -2.02
C LEU A 19 11.75 19.80 -3.22
N HIS A 20 12.17 20.96 -3.72
CA HIS A 20 13.13 21.07 -4.81
C HIS A 20 14.50 20.48 -4.44
N GLU A 21 15.02 20.82 -3.27
CA GLU A 21 16.27 20.24 -2.75
C GLU A 21 16.18 18.72 -2.61
N MET A 22 15.11 18.22 -1.99
CA MET A 22 14.89 16.79 -1.84
C MET A 22 14.81 16.08 -3.19
N TYR A 23 14.10 16.65 -4.16
CA TYR A 23 13.94 16.08 -5.49
C TYR A 23 15.25 16.08 -6.27
N THR A 24 15.99 17.17 -6.25
CA THR A 24 17.24 17.34 -7.01
C THR A 24 18.42 16.57 -6.39
N SER A 25 18.41 16.36 -5.08
CA SER A 25 19.45 15.59 -4.39
C SER A 25 19.32 14.06 -4.56
N SER A 26 18.20 13.55 -5.09
CA SER A 26 17.94 12.13 -5.22
C SER A 26 17.75 11.70 -6.67
N GLU A 27 18.72 10.98 -7.25
CA GLU A 27 18.62 10.41 -8.59
C GLU A 27 17.41 9.46 -8.73
N ALA A 28 17.10 8.70 -7.66
CA ALA A 28 15.94 7.82 -7.64
C ALA A 28 14.61 8.61 -7.72
N MET A 29 14.51 9.74 -7.04
CA MET A 29 13.32 10.59 -7.15
C MET A 29 13.18 11.16 -8.56
N GLN A 30 14.23 11.70 -9.13
CA GLN A 30 14.19 12.25 -10.49
C GLN A 30 13.83 11.21 -11.55
N THR A 31 14.25 9.95 -11.35
CA THR A 31 14.00 8.87 -12.31
C THR A 31 12.60 8.26 -12.16
N PHE A 32 12.13 8.08 -10.94
CA PHE A 32 10.96 7.23 -10.65
C PHE A 32 9.76 7.95 -10.05
N VAL A 33 9.89 9.21 -9.66
CA VAL A 33 8.82 9.94 -8.95
C VAL A 33 8.40 11.17 -9.75
N ASP A 34 7.12 11.20 -10.13
CA ASP A 34 6.47 12.43 -10.60
C ASP A 34 5.82 13.12 -9.40
N VAL A 35 6.13 14.38 -9.18
CA VAL A 35 5.55 15.19 -8.12
C VAL A 35 4.51 16.13 -8.72
N HIS A 36 3.29 16.09 -8.21
CA HIS A 36 2.19 16.97 -8.59
C HIS A 36 1.85 17.87 -7.41
N LEU A 37 2.07 19.16 -7.57
CA LEU A 37 1.78 20.15 -6.55
C LEU A 37 0.30 20.54 -6.60
N VAL A 38 -0.32 20.59 -5.45
CA VAL A 38 -1.69 21.06 -5.26
C VAL A 38 -1.64 22.21 -4.26
N VAL A 39 -1.84 23.43 -4.75
CA VAL A 39 -1.84 24.62 -3.90
C VAL A 39 -3.28 25.13 -3.79
N ASP A 40 -3.83 25.07 -2.60
CA ASP A 40 -5.17 25.56 -2.31
C ASP A 40 -5.33 25.93 -0.84
N ALA A 41 -6.45 26.58 -0.52
CA ALA A 41 -6.76 27.01 0.85
C ALA A 41 -7.47 25.95 1.68
N PHE A 42 -7.75 24.77 1.12
CA PHE A 42 -8.54 23.73 1.78
C PHE A 42 -7.67 22.84 2.68
N ASP A 43 -8.28 22.33 3.73
CA ASP A 43 -7.66 21.33 4.59
C ASP A 43 -8.17 19.93 4.22
N ARG A 44 -7.28 18.94 4.24
CA ARG A 44 -7.60 17.50 4.20
C ARG A 44 -8.46 17.03 3.00
N GLN A 45 -8.07 17.41 1.81
CA GLN A 45 -8.72 16.98 0.55
C GLN A 45 -8.13 15.65 0.02
N PHE A 46 -8.02 14.61 0.86
CA PHE A 46 -7.35 13.35 0.52
C PHE A 46 -7.85 12.72 -0.79
N ASN A 47 -9.15 12.74 -1.04
CA ASN A 47 -9.71 12.18 -2.26
C ASN A 47 -9.34 13.00 -3.50
N THR A 48 -9.28 14.32 -3.38
CA THR A 48 -8.79 15.19 -4.45
C THR A 48 -7.32 14.87 -4.77
N TRP A 49 -6.47 14.75 -3.77
CA TRP A 49 -5.05 14.46 -3.95
C TRP A 49 -4.83 13.06 -4.52
N ARG A 50 -5.60 12.06 -4.08
CA ARG A 50 -5.60 10.69 -4.65
C ARG A 50 -6.02 10.71 -6.12
N ASN A 51 -7.06 11.46 -6.47
CA ASN A 51 -7.50 11.61 -7.84
C ASN A 51 -6.46 12.31 -8.73
N ILE A 52 -5.78 13.34 -8.22
CA ILE A 52 -4.70 14.02 -8.93
C ILE A 52 -3.54 13.05 -9.19
N ALA A 53 -3.08 12.33 -8.17
CA ALA A 53 -2.02 11.34 -8.33
C ALA A 53 -2.39 10.25 -9.35
N ARG A 54 -3.65 9.81 -9.35
CA ARG A 54 -4.18 8.84 -10.32
C ARG A 54 -4.26 9.40 -11.72
N LEU A 55 -4.75 10.63 -11.89
CA LEU A 55 -4.91 11.28 -13.19
C LEU A 55 -3.59 11.34 -13.96
N PHE A 56 -2.53 11.72 -13.28
CA PHE A 56 -1.21 11.89 -13.88
C PHE A 56 -0.35 10.60 -13.87
N ALA A 57 -0.88 9.47 -13.36
CA ALA A 57 -0.14 8.22 -13.44
C ALA A 57 0.10 7.80 -14.90
N ARG A 58 1.36 7.45 -15.22
CA ARG A 58 1.80 7.07 -16.58
C ARG A 58 1.58 5.60 -16.91
N THR A 59 1.05 4.82 -15.98
CA THR A 59 0.85 3.37 -16.10
C THR A 59 -0.63 3.02 -16.21
N ASP A 60 -0.94 1.90 -16.89
CA ASP A 60 -2.31 1.40 -17.03
C ASP A 60 -2.90 0.91 -15.71
N TYR A 61 -2.04 0.50 -14.78
CA TYR A 61 -2.43 0.03 -13.46
C TYR A 61 -1.81 0.93 -12.40
N VAL A 62 -2.57 1.20 -11.37
CA VAL A 62 -2.17 2.05 -10.25
C VAL A 62 -2.40 1.33 -8.93
N MET A 63 -1.62 1.70 -7.94
CA MET A 63 -1.83 1.34 -6.55
C MET A 63 -1.95 2.63 -5.74
N MET A 64 -3.07 2.78 -5.02
CA MET A 64 -3.20 3.86 -4.05
C MET A 64 -2.59 3.38 -2.74
N LEU A 65 -1.59 4.10 -2.28
CA LEU A 65 -0.81 3.77 -1.08
C LEU A 65 -0.40 5.06 -0.39
N ASP A 66 -0.50 5.09 0.93
CA ASP A 66 0.04 6.19 1.72
C ASP A 66 1.57 6.09 1.77
N ILE A 67 2.25 7.22 1.83
CA ILE A 67 3.70 7.31 1.63
C ILE A 67 4.53 6.61 2.72
N ASP A 68 3.96 6.42 3.89
CA ASP A 68 4.56 5.78 5.05
C ASP A 68 4.47 4.24 5.04
N PHE A 69 3.89 3.67 3.97
CA PHE A 69 3.79 2.22 3.80
C PHE A 69 4.92 1.64 2.95
N TYR A 70 5.38 0.46 3.35
CA TYR A 70 6.37 -0.32 2.64
C TYR A 70 5.77 -1.58 2.00
N LEU A 71 6.04 -1.78 0.70
CA LEU A 71 5.57 -2.95 -0.05
C LEU A 71 6.50 -4.15 0.21
N CYS A 72 6.04 -5.11 1.02
CA CYS A 72 6.83 -6.27 1.43
C CYS A 72 6.82 -7.42 0.42
N THR A 73 5.93 -7.41 -0.56
CA THR A 73 5.72 -8.51 -1.52
C THR A 73 5.94 -8.01 -2.94
N ASP A 74 6.59 -8.82 -3.78
CA ASP A 74 6.63 -8.57 -5.22
C ASP A 74 5.27 -8.91 -5.87
N PHE A 75 4.29 -8.04 -5.63
CA PHE A 75 2.95 -8.18 -6.16
C PHE A 75 2.90 -8.15 -7.69
N ARG A 76 3.86 -7.47 -8.34
CA ARG A 76 3.92 -7.39 -9.80
C ARG A 76 4.19 -8.75 -10.42
N SER A 77 5.14 -9.50 -9.87
CA SER A 77 5.40 -10.89 -10.28
C SER A 77 4.19 -11.79 -10.05
N VAL A 78 3.54 -11.69 -8.90
CA VAL A 78 2.35 -12.49 -8.57
C VAL A 78 1.22 -12.23 -9.56
N ILE A 79 0.93 -10.97 -9.88
CA ILE A 79 -0.11 -10.58 -10.84
C ILE A 79 0.23 -11.10 -12.24
N ARG A 80 1.48 -10.95 -12.70
CA ARG A 80 1.91 -11.38 -14.04
C ARG A 80 1.85 -12.91 -14.21
N GLN A 81 2.14 -13.67 -13.17
CA GLN A 81 2.11 -15.14 -13.19
C GLN A 81 0.69 -15.72 -13.14
N SER A 82 -0.29 -14.96 -12.69
CA SER A 82 -1.68 -15.39 -12.60
C SER A 82 -2.52 -14.85 -13.75
N PHE A 83 -2.85 -15.69 -14.71
CA PHE A 83 -3.73 -15.32 -15.83
C PHE A 83 -5.09 -14.85 -15.35
N ALA A 84 -5.68 -15.52 -14.34
CA ALA A 84 -6.99 -15.16 -13.81
C ALA A 84 -7.00 -13.75 -13.20
N ILE A 85 -5.99 -13.42 -12.38
CA ILE A 85 -5.86 -12.09 -11.76
C ILE A 85 -5.61 -11.02 -12.84
N SER A 86 -4.66 -11.26 -13.73
CA SER A 86 -4.30 -10.28 -14.75
C SER A 86 -5.44 -10.02 -15.74
N SER A 87 -6.26 -11.05 -16.07
CA SER A 87 -7.46 -10.88 -16.90
C SER A 87 -8.50 -9.99 -16.22
N GLN A 88 -8.83 -10.25 -14.95
CA GLN A 88 -9.80 -9.45 -14.21
C GLN A 88 -9.39 -7.98 -14.07
N LEU A 89 -8.09 -7.73 -13.81
CA LEU A 89 -7.56 -6.37 -13.78
C LEU A 89 -7.65 -5.69 -15.15
N ARG A 90 -7.32 -6.41 -16.22
CA ARG A 90 -7.35 -5.88 -17.61
C ARG A 90 -8.74 -5.46 -18.02
N GLU A 91 -9.75 -6.20 -17.62
CA GLU A 91 -11.16 -5.88 -17.85
C GLU A 91 -11.62 -4.62 -17.09
N GLY A 92 -10.85 -4.17 -16.09
CA GLY A 92 -11.16 -2.98 -15.30
C GLY A 92 -12.34 -3.13 -14.34
N ARG A 93 -12.81 -4.36 -14.12
CA ARG A 93 -13.95 -4.68 -13.26
C ARG A 93 -13.55 -5.18 -11.87
N ALA A 94 -12.25 -5.30 -11.61
CA ALA A 94 -11.71 -5.77 -10.35
C ALA A 94 -10.67 -4.81 -9.80
N ALA A 95 -10.61 -4.75 -8.47
CA ALA A 95 -9.52 -4.16 -7.71
C ALA A 95 -8.96 -5.21 -6.76
N LEU A 96 -7.65 -5.33 -6.68
CA LEU A 96 -6.98 -6.26 -5.76
C LEU A 96 -6.70 -5.54 -4.45
N VAL A 97 -7.25 -6.02 -3.37
CA VAL A 97 -6.97 -5.53 -2.03
C VAL A 97 -5.63 -6.06 -1.54
N VAL A 98 -4.78 -5.17 -1.06
CA VAL A 98 -3.51 -5.49 -0.42
C VAL A 98 -3.69 -5.34 1.09
N PRO A 99 -3.65 -6.43 1.87
CA PRO A 99 -3.80 -6.37 3.31
C PRO A 99 -2.66 -5.57 3.95
N ALA A 100 -3.01 -4.64 4.86
CA ALA A 100 -2.09 -3.79 5.57
C ALA A 100 -1.85 -4.27 7.01
N PHE A 101 -0.58 -4.21 7.43
CA PHE A 101 -0.13 -4.64 8.75
C PHE A 101 0.81 -3.61 9.34
N GLU A 102 0.85 -3.57 10.68
CA GLU A 102 1.76 -2.71 11.45
C GLU A 102 2.41 -3.49 12.59
N TYR A 103 3.55 -3.00 13.07
CA TYR A 103 4.09 -3.47 14.33
C TYR A 103 3.25 -2.94 15.49
N ILE A 104 2.87 -3.82 16.43
CA ILE A 104 2.10 -3.42 17.61
C ILE A 104 3.00 -2.65 18.59
N ASP A 105 4.24 -3.14 18.74
CA ASP A 105 5.25 -2.50 19.61
C ASP A 105 6.51 -2.20 18.80
N TYR A 106 6.96 -0.96 18.86
CA TYR A 106 8.23 -0.55 18.28
C TYR A 106 9.35 -0.83 19.28
N HIS A 107 10.22 -1.75 18.93
CA HIS A 107 11.43 -2.02 19.66
C HIS A 107 12.65 -1.53 18.88
N GLU A 108 13.77 -1.34 19.56
CA GLU A 108 15.05 -1.04 18.91
C GLU A 108 15.36 -2.08 17.82
N GLY A 109 15.71 -1.61 16.62
CA GLY A 109 15.91 -2.44 15.44
C GLY A 109 14.65 -2.82 14.64
N THR A 110 13.45 -2.40 15.08
CA THR A 110 12.22 -2.58 14.31
C THR A 110 12.18 -1.58 13.15
N ASN A 111 12.17 -2.07 11.92
CA ASN A 111 12.06 -1.24 10.72
C ASN A 111 11.46 -2.07 9.55
N TYR A 112 11.24 -1.42 8.41
CA TYR A 112 10.68 -2.07 7.23
C TYR A 112 11.52 -3.27 6.72
N ALA A 113 12.84 -3.26 6.89
CA ALA A 113 13.70 -4.34 6.45
C ALA A 113 13.53 -5.62 7.29
N THR A 114 13.09 -5.48 8.52
CA THR A 114 12.80 -6.60 9.44
C THR A 114 11.36 -7.12 9.31
N PHE A 115 10.50 -6.45 8.52
CA PHE A 115 9.12 -6.90 8.30
C PHE A 115 9.11 -8.19 7.46
N PRO A 116 8.26 -9.19 7.81
CA PRO A 116 8.25 -10.47 7.13
C PRO A 116 7.73 -10.34 5.69
N ARG A 117 8.50 -10.86 4.74
CA ARG A 117 8.14 -10.86 3.31
C ARG A 117 7.38 -12.09 2.87
N LYS A 118 7.16 -13.06 3.77
CA LYS A 118 6.44 -14.30 3.50
C LYS A 118 5.34 -14.50 4.52
N LYS A 119 4.18 -14.96 4.06
CA LYS A 119 3.01 -15.23 4.90
C LYS A 119 3.23 -16.42 5.83
N SER A 120 3.91 -17.47 5.36
CA SER A 120 4.17 -18.70 6.12
C SER A 120 5.62 -19.13 6.04
N VAL A 121 6.05 -19.90 7.03
CA VAL A 121 7.40 -20.51 7.03
C VAL A 121 7.40 -21.69 6.09
N CYS A 122 8.21 -21.66 5.03
CA CYS A 122 8.54 -22.85 4.26
C CYS A 122 9.81 -23.45 4.87
N PHE A 123 9.74 -24.63 5.41
CA PHE A 123 10.91 -25.41 5.79
C PHE A 123 11.49 -26.05 4.51
N PHE A 124 12.59 -25.54 4.00
CA PHE A 124 13.39 -26.26 3.02
C PHE A 124 14.35 -27.20 3.78
N TYR A 125 14.14 -28.49 3.61
CA TYR A 125 15.07 -29.51 4.08
C TYR A 125 16.13 -29.73 2.99
N GLU A 126 17.24 -29.05 3.08
CA GLU A 126 18.44 -29.40 2.29
C GLU A 126 19.26 -30.45 3.05
N ARG A 127 19.48 -31.57 2.39
CA ARG A 127 20.05 -32.80 2.95
C ARG A 127 21.50 -32.67 3.53
N HIS A 128 22.18 -31.54 3.34
CA HIS A 128 23.60 -31.38 3.71
C HIS A 128 24.02 -30.11 4.45
N HIS A 129 23.13 -29.11 4.67
CA HIS A 129 23.49 -28.00 5.53
C HIS A 129 22.31 -27.55 6.41
N ARG A 130 22.49 -27.69 7.73
CA ARG A 130 21.61 -27.09 8.76
C ARG A 130 21.76 -25.58 8.77
N LEU A 131 21.34 -24.90 7.77
CA LEU A 131 21.09 -23.46 7.85
C LEU A 131 19.62 -23.23 8.16
N LEU A 132 19.28 -23.21 9.44
CA LEU A 132 18.00 -22.71 9.94
C LEU A 132 17.97 -21.20 9.74
N ILE A 133 17.71 -20.74 8.52
CA ILE A 133 17.29 -19.36 8.31
C ILE A 133 15.85 -19.29 8.85
N LYS A 134 15.71 -18.86 10.08
CA LYS A 134 14.43 -18.48 10.69
C LYS A 134 13.93 -17.23 9.98
N ILE A 135 13.35 -17.39 8.80
CA ILE A 135 12.52 -16.32 8.21
C ILE A 135 11.28 -16.26 9.10
N GLN A 136 11.19 -15.24 9.94
CA GLN A 136 9.99 -15.00 10.73
C GLN A 136 8.86 -14.69 9.75
N ALA A 137 7.91 -15.61 9.61
CA ALA A 137 6.77 -15.41 8.75
C ALA A 137 5.74 -14.50 9.44
N LEU A 138 4.99 -13.75 8.66
CA LEU A 138 3.93 -12.86 9.13
C LEU A 138 3.02 -13.53 10.15
N LEU A 139 2.53 -14.74 9.85
CA LEU A 139 1.63 -15.48 10.76
C LEU A 139 2.26 -15.79 12.13
N SER A 140 3.56 -16.07 12.17
CA SER A 140 4.26 -16.31 13.44
C SER A 140 4.31 -15.03 14.29
N LEU A 141 4.53 -13.86 13.68
CA LEU A 141 4.56 -12.59 14.37
C LEU A 141 3.16 -12.12 14.79
N VAL A 142 2.14 -12.37 13.97
CA VAL A 142 0.74 -12.12 14.31
C VAL A 142 0.31 -12.98 15.52
N ASN A 143 0.61 -14.27 15.52
CA ASN A 143 0.32 -15.17 16.63
C ASN A 143 1.03 -14.78 17.94
N ARG A 144 2.21 -14.18 17.83
CA ARG A 144 2.98 -13.65 18.97
C ARG A 144 2.58 -12.23 19.35
N ARG A 145 1.56 -11.65 18.70
CA ARG A 145 1.10 -10.26 18.90
C ARG A 145 2.20 -9.20 18.71
N ARG A 146 3.16 -9.48 17.81
CA ARG A 146 4.21 -8.51 17.45
C ARG A 146 3.81 -7.65 16.27
N ILE A 147 2.96 -8.17 15.40
CA ILE A 147 2.36 -7.52 14.25
C ILE A 147 0.86 -7.65 14.34
N GLY A 148 0.14 -6.62 14.02
CA GLY A 148 -1.31 -6.55 13.94
C GLY A 148 -1.80 -6.06 12.59
N ILE A 149 -3.10 -6.10 12.41
CA ILE A 149 -3.78 -5.43 11.30
C ILE A 149 -3.59 -3.92 11.49
N PHE A 150 -3.26 -3.22 10.41
CA PHE A 150 -3.14 -1.76 10.44
C PHE A 150 -4.44 -1.10 10.95
N HIS A 151 -4.30 -0.15 11.87
CA HIS A 151 -5.41 0.55 12.50
C HIS A 151 -6.49 -0.40 13.10
N ALA A 152 -6.07 -1.49 13.73
CA ALA A 152 -6.98 -2.49 14.29
C ALA A 152 -8.00 -1.93 15.30
N PHE A 153 -7.67 -0.81 15.96
CA PHE A 153 -8.56 -0.11 16.88
C PHE A 153 -9.75 0.58 16.19
N TRP A 154 -9.64 0.86 14.87
CA TRP A 154 -10.71 1.44 14.08
C TRP A 154 -11.18 0.47 12.98
N GLY A 155 -11.99 -0.49 13.41
CA GLY A 155 -12.48 -1.59 12.57
C GLY A 155 -13.09 -1.20 11.22
N PRO A 156 -13.84 -0.10 11.07
CA PRO A 156 -14.44 0.27 9.78
C PRO A 156 -13.42 0.41 8.64
N GLY A 157 -12.21 0.90 8.93
CA GLY A 157 -11.20 1.17 7.91
C GLY A 157 -10.69 -0.08 7.19
N HIS A 158 -10.36 -1.15 7.91
CA HIS A 158 -9.65 -2.27 7.32
C HIS A 158 -10.25 -3.67 7.57
N ASN A 159 -11.13 -3.85 8.55
CA ASN A 159 -11.63 -5.17 8.94
C ASN A 159 -12.44 -5.88 7.83
N SER A 160 -13.03 -5.13 6.89
CA SER A 160 -13.75 -5.71 5.75
C SER A 160 -12.86 -6.52 4.79
N THR A 161 -11.53 -6.45 4.93
CA THR A 161 -10.58 -7.27 4.17
C THR A 161 -10.70 -8.78 4.48
N ASP A 162 -11.47 -9.20 5.49
CA ASP A 162 -11.61 -10.58 5.94
C ASP A 162 -10.26 -11.25 6.25
N TYR A 163 -9.58 -10.71 7.22
CA TYR A 163 -8.26 -11.20 7.64
C TYR A 163 -8.27 -12.66 8.09
N LYS A 164 -9.39 -13.18 8.62
CA LYS A 164 -9.50 -14.58 8.95
C LYS A 164 -9.32 -15.46 7.72
N ARG A 165 -9.97 -15.10 6.63
CA ARG A 165 -9.83 -15.78 5.34
C ARG A 165 -8.43 -15.57 4.75
N PHE A 166 -7.89 -14.36 4.86
CA PHE A 166 -6.52 -14.08 4.46
C PHE A 166 -5.52 -15.00 5.17
N TYR A 167 -5.63 -15.18 6.48
CA TYR A 167 -4.72 -16.06 7.23
C TYR A 167 -4.85 -17.53 6.83
N ALA A 168 -6.05 -17.99 6.49
CA ALA A 168 -6.29 -19.38 6.06
C ALA A 168 -5.88 -19.66 4.61
N ALA A 169 -5.88 -18.66 3.73
CA ALA A 169 -5.60 -18.82 2.31
C ALA A 169 -4.13 -19.18 2.03
N SER A 170 -3.83 -19.95 1.00
CA SER A 170 -2.49 -20.26 0.53
C SER A 170 -1.88 -19.11 -0.29
N ALA A 171 -0.58 -19.16 -0.52
CA ALA A 171 0.07 -18.16 -1.38
C ALA A 171 -0.46 -18.28 -2.81
N GLY A 172 -0.94 -17.16 -3.35
CA GLY A 172 -1.55 -17.11 -4.68
C GLY A 172 -3.07 -17.29 -4.71
N ASP A 173 -3.69 -17.72 -3.60
CA ASP A 173 -5.16 -17.75 -3.51
C ASP A 173 -5.73 -16.35 -3.50
N VAL A 174 -6.82 -16.18 -4.25
CA VAL A 174 -7.58 -14.94 -4.33
C VAL A 174 -9.00 -15.20 -3.85
N TYR A 175 -9.53 -14.30 -3.06
CA TYR A 175 -10.91 -14.35 -2.63
C TYR A 175 -11.60 -12.99 -2.78
N MET A 176 -12.90 -13.02 -2.97
CA MET A 176 -13.70 -11.81 -3.13
C MET A 176 -14.09 -11.25 -1.77
N VAL A 177 -13.90 -9.95 -1.58
CA VAL A 177 -14.48 -9.18 -0.47
C VAL A 177 -15.92 -8.86 -0.86
N THR A 178 -16.90 -9.51 -0.22
CA THR A 178 -18.31 -9.37 -0.56
C THR A 178 -19.11 -8.57 0.44
N ARG A 179 -18.53 -8.28 1.61
CA ARG A 179 -19.15 -7.51 2.68
C ARG A 179 -18.16 -6.45 3.14
N TYR A 180 -18.51 -5.20 2.99
CA TYR A 180 -17.68 -4.10 3.44
C TYR A 180 -18.53 -3.03 4.13
N GLN A 181 -17.93 -2.40 5.12
CA GLN A 181 -18.55 -1.33 5.90
C GLN A 181 -18.40 0.01 5.17
N SER A 182 -19.24 0.97 5.50
CA SER A 182 -18.97 2.37 5.19
C SER A 182 -17.62 2.77 5.80
N ALA A 183 -16.85 3.60 5.12
CA ALA A 183 -15.50 3.98 5.50
C ALA A 183 -14.44 2.85 5.36
N TYR A 184 -14.69 1.81 4.58
CA TYR A 184 -13.66 0.85 4.22
C TYR A 184 -12.62 1.50 3.30
N GLU A 185 -11.39 1.56 3.75
CA GLU A 185 -10.25 2.21 3.08
C GLU A 185 -9.14 1.21 2.73
N PRO A 186 -9.38 0.26 1.82
CA PRO A 186 -8.37 -0.71 1.46
C PRO A 186 -7.29 -0.09 0.59
N TYR A 187 -6.05 -0.53 0.75
CA TYR A 187 -5.02 -0.32 -0.27
C TYR A 187 -5.30 -1.24 -1.45
N ILE A 188 -5.45 -0.66 -2.64
CA ILE A 188 -5.92 -1.39 -3.81
C ILE A 188 -5.01 -1.20 -5.03
N ILE A 189 -4.88 -2.28 -5.82
CA ILE A 189 -4.29 -2.26 -7.15
C ILE A 189 -5.42 -2.42 -8.16
N PHE A 190 -5.50 -1.52 -9.13
CA PHE A 190 -6.59 -1.51 -10.10
C PHE A 190 -6.16 -0.88 -11.43
N LYS A 191 -6.95 -1.11 -12.49
CA LYS A 191 -6.78 -0.42 -13.77
C LYS A 191 -7.10 1.06 -13.62
N LYS A 192 -6.22 1.95 -14.08
CA LYS A 192 -6.34 3.40 -13.90
C LYS A 192 -7.73 3.93 -14.28
N ASP A 193 -8.29 3.46 -15.39
CA ASP A 193 -9.57 3.91 -15.93
C ASP A 193 -10.74 2.96 -15.63
N GLY A 194 -10.54 1.95 -14.79
CA GLY A 194 -11.55 0.94 -14.46
C GLY A 194 -12.55 1.39 -13.39
N PRO A 195 -12.18 1.45 -12.11
CA PRO A 195 -13.08 1.83 -11.03
C PRO A 195 -13.46 3.31 -11.08
N PRO A 196 -14.59 3.70 -10.44
CA PRO A 196 -14.95 5.10 -10.25
C PRO A 196 -13.82 5.92 -9.61
N TRP A 197 -13.83 7.22 -9.85
CA TRP A 197 -12.98 8.16 -9.15
C TRP A 197 -13.45 8.35 -7.71
N TYR A 198 -12.54 8.72 -6.82
CA TYR A 198 -12.92 9.04 -5.45
C TYR A 198 -13.85 10.25 -5.42
N GLU A 199 -14.90 10.17 -4.62
CA GLU A 199 -15.81 11.29 -4.44
C GLU A 199 -15.09 12.48 -3.79
N VAL A 200 -15.19 13.63 -4.43
CA VAL A 200 -14.68 14.90 -3.90
C VAL A 200 -15.82 15.59 -3.17
N GLN A 201 -15.71 15.72 -1.86
CA GLN A 201 -16.67 16.50 -1.09
C GLN A 201 -16.34 17.98 -1.26
N CYS A 202 -17.17 18.70 -1.98
CA CYS A 202 -17.19 20.17 -1.92
C CYS A 202 -17.87 20.58 -0.60
N ARG A 203 -17.07 21.04 0.35
CA ARG A 203 -17.56 21.70 1.56
C ARG A 203 -17.35 23.19 1.46
#